data_5ba6eb69d4cd820338418a969025a8cd
#
_entry.id   5ba6eb69d4cd820338418a969025a8cd
#
_cell.length_a   1.000
_cell.length_b   1.000
_cell.length_c   1.000
_cell.angle_alpha   90.00
_cell.angle_beta   90.00
_cell.angle_gamma   90.00
#
_symmetry.space_group_name_H-M   'P 1'
#
loop_
_entity.id
_entity.type
_entity.pdbx_description
1 polymer ?
#
loop_
_entity_poly.entity_id
_entity_poly.type
_entity_poly.pdbx_seq_one_letter_code
_entity_poly.pdbx_strand_id
1 'polypeptide(L)'
;MGGNITFESESGVGTTFVITISFKINSEIEQCEDTQEFSLHALDGFNILLVEDNELNMEIAEFTLQNAGAKITKAWNGQEAVEIFQASSIGDFGVILMDVMMPVMDGYEATKTIRALSREDAKTIPIIAMTANAFSEDKIKAEEAGMNEHIAKPINMKLLIRIASKLVNHT
;
A
#
# COMPACT_ATOMS: atom_id res chain seq x y z
N MET A 1 -18.64 -11.21 -17.26
CA MET A 1 -17.81 -11.17 -18.47
C MET A 1 -17.99 -12.49 -19.20
N GLY A 2 -18.38 -12.49 -20.49
CA GLY A 2 -18.49 -13.72 -21.28
C GLY A 2 -17.10 -14.17 -21.73
N GLY A 3 -16.72 -15.36 -21.38
CA GLY A 3 -15.45 -15.94 -21.77
C GLY A 3 -15.55 -17.47 -21.83
N ASN A 4 -14.52 -18.14 -22.34
CA ASN A 4 -14.44 -19.59 -22.42
C ASN A 4 -13.11 -20.06 -21.80
N ILE A 5 -13.15 -21.21 -21.13
CA ILE A 5 -11.96 -21.89 -20.63
C ILE A 5 -11.97 -23.32 -21.17
N THR A 6 -10.90 -23.75 -21.80
CA THR A 6 -10.66 -25.12 -22.23
C THR A 6 -9.36 -25.62 -21.64
N PHE A 7 -9.22 -26.95 -21.54
CA PHE A 7 -7.97 -27.54 -21.11
C PHE A 7 -7.68 -28.82 -21.91
N GLU A 8 -6.42 -29.09 -22.08
CA GLU A 8 -5.87 -30.34 -22.63
C GLU A 8 -4.88 -30.89 -21.60
N SER A 9 -4.97 -32.18 -21.30
CA SER A 9 -4.13 -32.82 -20.30
C SER A 9 -3.66 -34.19 -20.78
N GLU A 10 -2.34 -34.43 -20.66
CA GLU A 10 -1.72 -35.71 -20.95
C GLU A 10 -0.93 -36.20 -19.74
N SER A 11 -1.23 -37.44 -19.32
CA SER A 11 -0.61 -38.02 -18.13
C SER A 11 0.90 -38.14 -18.28
N GLY A 12 1.67 -37.58 -17.35
CA GLY A 12 3.13 -37.53 -17.38
C GLY A 12 3.74 -36.42 -18.22
N VAL A 13 2.93 -35.67 -18.98
CA VAL A 13 3.39 -34.55 -19.84
C VAL A 13 2.99 -33.21 -19.22
N GLY A 14 1.71 -33.07 -18.80
CA GLY A 14 1.22 -31.84 -18.19
C GLY A 14 -0.19 -31.48 -18.60
N THR A 15 -0.60 -30.28 -18.21
CA THR A 15 -1.94 -29.72 -18.51
C THR A 15 -1.77 -28.30 -19.06
N THR A 16 -2.44 -28.03 -20.17
CA THR A 16 -2.51 -26.68 -20.78
C THR A 16 -3.93 -26.16 -20.61
N PHE A 17 -4.08 -24.96 -20.02
CA PHE A 17 -5.33 -24.25 -19.94
C PHE A 17 -5.34 -23.09 -20.94
N VAL A 18 -6.42 -22.95 -21.72
CA VAL A 18 -6.64 -21.83 -22.62
C VAL A 18 -7.85 -21.05 -22.12
N ILE A 19 -7.62 -19.78 -21.77
CA ILE A 19 -8.65 -18.85 -21.31
C ILE A 19 -8.84 -17.78 -22.39
N THR A 20 -10.05 -17.66 -22.92
CA THR A 20 -10.41 -16.63 -23.89
C THR A 20 -11.40 -15.67 -23.25
N ILE A 21 -11.06 -14.39 -23.18
CA ILE A 21 -11.88 -13.33 -22.61
C ILE A 21 -12.05 -12.24 -23.66
N SER A 22 -13.30 -11.85 -23.94
CA SER A 22 -13.60 -10.73 -24.83
C SER A 22 -13.74 -9.44 -24.02
N PHE A 23 -12.94 -8.43 -24.36
CA PHE A 23 -13.02 -7.10 -23.78
C PHE A 23 -13.65 -6.14 -24.80
N LYS A 24 -14.53 -5.25 -24.33
CA LYS A 24 -14.91 -4.08 -25.13
C LYS A 24 -13.72 -3.12 -25.13
N ILE A 25 -13.22 -2.80 -26.31
CA ILE A 25 -12.23 -1.74 -26.44
C ILE A 25 -12.99 -0.42 -26.28
N ASN A 26 -12.71 0.32 -25.22
CA ASN A 26 -13.18 1.70 -25.12
C ASN A 26 -12.33 2.55 -26.05
N SER A 27 -12.91 3.00 -27.17
CA SER A 27 -12.23 3.88 -28.12
C SER A 27 -12.19 5.35 -27.64
N GLU A 28 -12.90 5.68 -26.60
CA GLU A 28 -12.68 6.90 -25.85
C GLU A 28 -11.52 6.65 -24.87
N ILE A 29 -10.30 6.85 -25.35
CA ILE A 29 -9.20 7.15 -24.47
C ILE A 29 -9.61 8.50 -23.84
N GLU A 30 -10.24 8.48 -22.65
CA GLU A 30 -10.08 9.59 -21.76
C GLU A 30 -8.57 9.75 -21.66
N GLN A 31 -8.06 10.74 -22.39
CA GLN A 31 -6.74 11.28 -22.10
C GLN A 31 -6.86 11.71 -20.64
N CYS A 32 -6.46 10.83 -19.73
CA CYS A 32 -6.01 11.27 -18.43
C CYS A 32 -4.89 12.26 -18.74
N GLU A 33 -5.26 13.54 -18.85
CA GLU A 33 -4.33 14.67 -18.79
C GLU A 33 -3.75 14.70 -17.37
N ASP A 34 -3.06 13.66 -17.00
CA ASP A 34 -2.14 13.62 -15.88
C ASP A 34 -0.73 13.33 -16.42
N THR A 35 -0.33 14.10 -17.44
CA THR A 35 1.08 14.37 -17.70
C THR A 35 1.59 15.47 -16.75
N GLN A 36 1.26 15.39 -15.46
CA GLN A 36 2.19 15.89 -14.48
C GLN A 36 3.38 14.93 -14.54
N GLU A 37 4.46 15.39 -15.14
CA GLU A 37 5.77 14.79 -14.97
C GLU A 37 5.90 14.45 -13.49
N PHE A 38 5.92 13.15 -13.16
CA PHE A 38 6.20 12.70 -11.82
C PHE A 38 7.57 13.28 -11.49
N SER A 39 7.60 14.33 -10.70
CA SER A 39 8.85 14.83 -10.18
C SER A 39 9.55 13.66 -9.51
N LEU A 40 10.75 13.32 -9.99
CA LEU A 40 11.63 12.31 -9.40
C LEU A 40 11.90 12.56 -7.91
N HIS A 41 11.41 13.69 -7.39
CA HIS A 41 11.59 14.20 -6.03
C HIS A 41 10.26 14.51 -5.33
N ALA A 42 9.17 13.81 -5.73
CA ALA A 42 7.84 14.10 -5.18
C ALA A 42 7.73 13.80 -3.68
N LEU A 43 8.64 12.99 -3.14
CA LEU A 43 8.70 12.59 -1.73
C LEU A 43 10.01 13.05 -1.03
N ASP A 44 10.71 14.06 -1.59
CA ASP A 44 11.92 14.58 -0.97
C ASP A 44 11.64 15.08 0.46
N GLY A 45 12.44 14.56 1.38
CA GLY A 45 12.33 14.91 2.79
C GLY A 45 11.27 14.14 3.58
N PHE A 46 10.47 13.29 2.92
CA PHE A 46 9.51 12.44 3.61
C PHE A 46 10.20 11.24 4.26
N ASN A 47 9.95 11.04 5.54
CA ASN A 47 10.28 9.80 6.23
C ASN A 47 9.03 8.91 6.27
N ILE A 48 9.15 7.72 5.72
CA ILE A 48 8.06 6.74 5.61
C ILE A 48 8.40 5.53 6.47
N LEU A 49 7.47 5.13 7.34
CA LEU A 49 7.53 3.81 7.98
C LEU A 49 6.80 2.82 7.06
N LEU A 50 7.57 1.94 6.43
CA LEU A 50 7.08 0.90 5.51
C LEU A 50 7.00 -0.42 6.25
N VAL A 51 5.79 -0.99 6.32
CA VAL A 51 5.49 -2.23 7.05
C VAL A 51 4.99 -3.29 6.08
N GLU A 52 5.77 -4.35 5.91
CA GLU A 52 5.51 -5.42 4.94
C GLU A 52 6.26 -6.68 5.41
N ASP A 53 5.62 -7.85 5.42
CA ASP A 53 6.23 -9.10 5.87
C ASP A 53 6.93 -9.89 4.75
N ASN A 54 6.63 -9.58 3.51
CA ASN A 54 7.24 -10.22 2.34
C ASN A 54 8.46 -9.44 1.85
N GLU A 55 9.63 -10.10 1.86
CA GLU A 55 10.91 -9.49 1.50
C GLU A 55 10.90 -8.87 0.09
N LEU A 56 10.35 -9.58 -0.91
CA LEU A 56 10.29 -9.08 -2.28
C LEU A 56 9.39 -7.84 -2.40
N ASN A 57 8.23 -7.85 -1.74
CA ASN A 57 7.35 -6.70 -1.73
C ASN A 57 7.99 -5.49 -1.03
N MET A 58 8.69 -5.75 0.09
CA MET A 58 9.45 -4.74 0.83
C MET A 58 10.51 -4.09 -0.06
N GLU A 59 11.32 -4.89 -0.76
CA GLU A 59 12.36 -4.39 -1.65
C GLU A 59 11.79 -3.55 -2.81
N ILE A 60 10.73 -4.03 -3.46
CA ILE A 60 10.07 -3.32 -4.56
C ILE A 60 9.51 -1.97 -4.08
N ALA A 61 8.82 -1.96 -2.94
CA ALA A 61 8.26 -0.75 -2.38
C ALA A 61 9.35 0.23 -1.93
N GLU A 62 10.37 -0.26 -1.21
CA GLU A 62 11.52 0.55 -0.78
C GLU A 62 12.22 1.21 -1.96
N PHE A 63 12.62 0.41 -2.97
CA PHE A 63 13.29 0.92 -4.17
C PHE A 63 12.48 2.02 -4.86
N THR A 64 11.17 1.80 -4.99
CA THR A 64 10.31 2.73 -5.70
C THR A 64 10.10 4.02 -4.94
N LEU A 65 9.93 3.95 -3.61
CA LEU A 65 9.76 5.12 -2.76
C LEU A 65 11.06 5.93 -2.62
N GLN A 66 12.21 5.25 -2.52
CA GLN A 66 13.52 5.91 -2.49
C GLN A 66 13.83 6.63 -3.79
N ASN A 67 13.46 6.05 -4.94
CA ASN A 67 13.60 6.73 -6.24
C ASN A 67 12.71 7.99 -6.35
N ALA A 68 11.64 8.08 -5.57
CA ALA A 68 10.82 9.27 -5.45
C ALA A 68 11.33 10.27 -4.38
N GLY A 69 12.47 9.99 -3.73
CA GLY A 69 13.13 10.87 -2.77
C GLY A 69 12.81 10.59 -1.30
N ALA A 70 11.99 9.58 -0.99
CA ALA A 70 11.63 9.27 0.40
C ALA A 70 12.77 8.57 1.16
N LYS A 71 12.81 8.82 2.48
CA LYS A 71 13.59 8.02 3.42
C LYS A 71 12.70 6.93 3.99
N ILE A 72 13.19 5.68 3.99
CA ILE A 72 12.40 4.52 4.40
C ILE A 72 12.97 3.92 5.68
N THR A 73 12.09 3.73 6.66
CA THR A 73 12.34 2.86 7.81
C THR A 73 11.45 1.63 7.65
N LYS A 74 12.03 0.43 7.78
CA LYS A 74 11.34 -0.84 7.55
C LYS A 74 10.87 -1.47 8.85
N ALA A 75 9.69 -2.08 8.82
CA ALA A 75 9.18 -3.00 9.83
C ALA A 75 8.62 -4.25 9.15
N TRP A 76 8.85 -5.42 9.71
CA TRP A 76 8.52 -6.71 9.11
C TRP A 76 7.20 -7.31 9.62
N ASN A 77 6.54 -6.64 10.55
CA ASN A 77 5.24 -6.98 11.10
C ASN A 77 4.66 -5.79 11.87
N GLY A 78 3.40 -5.91 12.28
CA GLY A 78 2.72 -4.85 13.01
C GLY A 78 3.34 -4.53 14.36
N GLN A 79 3.89 -5.53 15.06
CA GLN A 79 4.53 -5.34 16.38
C GLN A 79 5.78 -4.46 16.24
N GLU A 80 6.66 -4.76 15.28
CA GLU A 80 7.84 -3.93 15.00
C GLU A 80 7.46 -2.51 14.60
N ALA A 81 6.39 -2.35 13.80
CA ALA A 81 5.91 -1.03 13.41
C ALA A 81 5.51 -0.19 14.63
N VAL A 82 4.78 -0.78 15.58
CA VAL A 82 4.41 -0.11 16.84
C VAL A 82 5.63 0.27 17.65
N GLU A 83 6.60 -0.65 17.81
CA GLU A 83 7.83 -0.42 18.60
C GLU A 83 8.69 0.69 17.97
N ILE A 84 8.89 0.66 16.65
CA ILE A 84 9.66 1.67 15.92
C ILE A 84 8.96 3.04 16.04
N PHE A 85 7.64 3.08 15.83
CA PHE A 85 6.89 4.33 15.94
C PHE A 85 6.91 4.88 17.36
N GLN A 86 6.76 4.03 18.36
CA GLN A 86 6.81 4.43 19.78
C GLN A 86 8.18 4.96 20.20
N ALA A 87 9.27 4.39 19.66
CA ALA A 87 10.65 4.78 19.97
C ALA A 87 11.09 6.04 19.20
N SER A 88 10.41 6.43 18.13
CA SER A 88 10.74 7.61 17.33
C SER A 88 10.36 8.92 18.03
N SER A 89 10.95 10.03 17.59
CA SER A 89 10.52 11.36 18.02
C SER A 89 9.19 11.75 17.37
N ILE A 90 8.46 12.66 17.99
CA ILE A 90 7.22 13.21 17.42
C ILE A 90 7.55 13.90 16.08
N GLY A 91 6.85 13.50 15.03
CA GLY A 91 7.04 14.05 13.68
C GLY A 91 8.19 13.43 12.88
N ASP A 92 8.89 12.41 13.39
CA ASP A 92 9.93 11.69 12.62
C ASP A 92 9.37 11.04 11.35
N PHE A 93 8.13 10.57 11.39
CA PHE A 93 7.45 9.97 10.24
C PHE A 93 6.37 10.88 9.70
N GLY A 94 6.31 11.03 8.37
CA GLY A 94 5.25 11.75 7.68
C GLY A 94 4.06 10.86 7.32
N VAL A 95 4.29 9.56 7.16
CA VAL A 95 3.25 8.57 6.80
C VAL A 95 3.69 7.16 7.17
N ILE A 96 2.74 6.30 7.50
CA ILE A 96 2.95 4.86 7.68
C ILE A 96 2.25 4.12 6.53
N LEU A 97 3.00 3.31 5.79
CA LEU A 97 2.46 2.37 4.80
C LEU A 97 2.36 1.00 5.47
N MET A 98 1.15 0.53 5.68
CA MET A 98 0.87 -0.63 6.52
C MET A 98 0.25 -1.75 5.71
N ASP A 99 0.98 -2.87 5.53
CA ASP A 99 0.32 -4.09 5.07
C ASP A 99 -0.73 -4.54 6.09
N VAL A 100 -1.87 -4.96 5.57
CA VAL A 100 -2.97 -5.43 6.40
C VAL A 100 -2.73 -6.86 6.89
N MET A 101 -2.24 -7.73 6.01
CA MET A 101 -2.15 -9.17 6.26
C MET A 101 -0.73 -9.59 6.58
N MET A 102 -0.37 -9.57 7.85
CA MET A 102 0.96 -9.94 8.34
C MET A 102 0.88 -10.90 9.52
N PRO A 103 1.93 -11.75 9.73
CA PRO A 103 2.05 -12.58 10.93
C PRO A 103 2.37 -11.73 12.17
N VAL A 104 2.27 -12.33 13.34
CA VAL A 104 2.55 -11.77 14.67
C VAL A 104 1.49 -10.75 15.09
N MET A 105 1.38 -9.63 14.38
CA MET A 105 0.39 -8.58 14.56
C MET A 105 -0.01 -8.07 13.18
N ASP A 106 -1.30 -8.12 12.86
CA ASP A 106 -1.82 -7.61 11.61
C ASP A 106 -1.86 -6.06 11.56
N GLY A 107 -2.07 -5.51 10.37
CA GLY A 107 -2.04 -4.05 10.18
C GLY A 107 -3.20 -3.33 10.88
N TYR A 108 -4.35 -3.97 11.07
CA TYR A 108 -5.47 -3.38 11.78
C TYR A 108 -5.19 -3.27 13.29
N GLU A 109 -4.63 -4.32 13.89
CA GLU A 109 -4.26 -4.34 15.29
C GLU A 109 -3.11 -3.36 15.57
N ALA A 110 -2.10 -3.33 14.68
CA ALA A 110 -1.00 -2.36 14.76
C ALA A 110 -1.52 -0.93 14.70
N THR A 111 -2.44 -0.63 13.78
CA THR A 111 -3.03 0.70 13.67
C THR A 111 -3.79 1.11 14.92
N LYS A 112 -4.65 0.24 15.46
CA LYS A 112 -5.36 0.51 16.73
C LYS A 112 -4.39 0.77 17.87
N THR A 113 -3.31 -0.01 17.95
CA THR A 113 -2.28 0.15 18.97
C THR A 113 -1.55 1.48 18.83
N ILE A 114 -1.14 1.85 17.61
CA ILE A 114 -0.53 3.15 17.33
C ILE A 114 -1.48 4.29 17.73
N ARG A 115 -2.76 4.24 17.33
CA ARG A 115 -3.76 5.27 17.66
C ARG A 115 -4.01 5.42 19.16
N ALA A 116 -3.76 4.37 19.95
CA ALA A 116 -3.92 4.35 21.40
C ALA A 116 -2.69 4.89 22.16
N LEU A 117 -1.56 5.11 21.48
CA LEU A 117 -0.36 5.65 22.14
C LEU A 117 -0.60 7.06 22.68
N SER A 118 0.02 7.36 23.84
CA SER A 118 -0.08 8.67 24.51
C SER A 118 0.89 9.69 23.91
N ARG A 119 0.86 9.87 22.59
CA ARG A 119 1.68 10.86 21.85
C ARG A 119 0.80 11.59 20.85
N GLU A 120 1.08 12.88 20.62
CA GLU A 120 0.21 13.75 19.84
C GLU A 120 0.06 13.29 18.39
N ASP A 121 1.16 12.91 17.74
CA ASP A 121 1.18 12.49 16.36
C ASP A 121 0.55 11.10 16.12
N ALA A 122 0.40 10.27 17.16
CA ALA A 122 -0.24 8.96 17.03
C ALA A 122 -1.69 9.03 16.53
N LYS A 123 -2.39 10.13 16.82
CA LYS A 123 -3.79 10.33 16.40
C LYS A 123 -3.92 10.90 14.99
N THR A 124 -2.88 11.59 14.52
CA THR A 124 -2.93 12.37 13.29
C THR A 124 -2.06 11.83 12.16
N ILE A 125 -0.99 11.05 12.49
CA ILE A 125 -0.13 10.48 11.46
C ILE A 125 -0.94 9.73 10.40
N PRO A 126 -0.78 10.03 9.11
CA PRO A 126 -1.44 9.27 8.06
C PRO A 126 -1.01 7.80 8.07
N ILE A 127 -1.96 6.88 8.10
CA ILE A 127 -1.73 5.44 7.95
C ILE A 127 -2.49 4.99 6.71
N ILE A 128 -1.76 4.46 5.73
CA ILE A 128 -2.30 3.99 4.46
C ILE A 128 -2.23 2.46 4.45
N ALA A 129 -3.38 1.81 4.35
CA ALA A 129 -3.45 0.36 4.23
C ALA A 129 -2.94 -0.10 2.87
N MET A 130 -2.10 -1.12 2.83
CA MET A 130 -1.71 -1.86 1.65
C MET A 130 -2.43 -3.21 1.66
N THR A 131 -3.35 -3.45 0.71
CA THR A 131 -4.19 -4.65 0.72
C THR A 131 -4.06 -5.45 -0.58
N ALA A 132 -4.21 -6.76 -0.51
CA ALA A 132 -4.31 -7.61 -1.70
C ALA A 132 -5.65 -7.41 -2.45
N ASN A 133 -6.68 -6.92 -1.75
CA ASN A 133 -8.03 -6.70 -2.26
C ASN A 133 -8.53 -5.30 -1.94
N ALA A 134 -9.03 -4.59 -2.95
CA ALA A 134 -9.67 -3.28 -2.78
C ALA A 134 -11.20 -3.39 -2.61
N PHE A 135 -11.71 -4.50 -2.05
CA PHE A 135 -13.15 -4.67 -1.86
C PHE A 135 -13.67 -3.83 -0.69
N SER A 136 -14.95 -3.50 -0.74
CA SER A 136 -15.64 -2.62 0.21
C SER A 136 -15.52 -3.04 1.67
N GLU A 137 -15.41 -4.34 1.96
CA GLU A 137 -15.28 -4.86 3.33
C GLU A 137 -13.94 -4.52 3.98
N ASP A 138 -12.83 -4.63 3.23
CA ASP A 138 -11.49 -4.31 3.73
C ASP A 138 -11.33 -2.80 3.97
N LYS A 139 -12.01 -1.99 3.15
CA LYS A 139 -12.06 -0.55 3.36
C LYS A 139 -12.74 -0.19 4.68
N ILE A 140 -13.89 -0.78 4.98
CA ILE A 140 -14.62 -0.52 6.23
C ILE A 140 -13.75 -0.89 7.43
N LYS A 141 -13.11 -2.07 7.42
CA LYS A 141 -12.22 -2.51 8.49
C LYS A 141 -11.02 -1.58 8.68
N ALA A 142 -10.44 -1.07 7.59
CA ALA A 142 -9.33 -0.13 7.64
C ALA A 142 -9.77 1.19 8.30
N GLU A 143 -10.93 1.74 7.91
CA GLU A 143 -11.50 2.93 8.51
C GLU A 143 -11.82 2.74 10.00
N GLU A 144 -12.44 1.60 10.38
CA GLU A 144 -12.72 1.25 11.77
C GLU A 144 -11.46 1.07 12.63
N ALA A 145 -10.36 0.62 12.03
CA ALA A 145 -9.07 0.54 12.70
C ALA A 145 -8.40 1.90 12.88
N GLY A 146 -8.85 2.94 12.17
CA GLY A 146 -8.29 4.30 12.21
C GLY A 146 -7.26 4.57 11.12
N MET A 147 -7.24 3.77 10.03
CA MET A 147 -6.45 4.06 8.82
C MET A 147 -7.12 5.19 8.01
N ASN A 148 -6.32 5.97 7.30
CA ASN A 148 -6.79 7.15 6.58
C ASN A 148 -7.16 6.85 5.13
N GLU A 149 -6.45 5.90 4.51
CA GLU A 149 -6.65 5.53 3.10
C GLU A 149 -6.22 4.07 2.88
N HIS A 150 -6.52 3.55 1.69
CA HIS A 150 -6.09 2.21 1.30
C HIS A 150 -5.59 2.18 -0.15
N ILE A 151 -4.63 1.32 -0.43
CA ILE A 151 -4.05 1.09 -1.75
C ILE A 151 -3.99 -0.41 -2.00
N ALA A 152 -4.47 -0.82 -3.18
CA ALA A 152 -4.35 -2.22 -3.60
C ALA A 152 -2.90 -2.56 -3.99
N LYS A 153 -2.43 -3.74 -3.63
CA LYS A 153 -1.21 -4.33 -4.17
C LYS A 153 -1.49 -4.91 -5.59
N PRO A 154 -0.58 -4.79 -6.58
CA PRO A 154 0.72 -4.13 -6.49
C PRO A 154 0.60 -2.62 -6.36
N ILE A 155 1.48 -2.01 -5.57
CA ILE A 155 1.39 -0.59 -5.20
C ILE A 155 1.46 0.30 -6.44
N ASN A 156 0.38 1.04 -6.71
CA ASN A 156 0.38 2.09 -7.72
C ASN A 156 1.06 3.34 -7.14
N MET A 157 2.31 3.57 -7.53
CA MET A 157 3.11 4.68 -7.03
C MET A 157 2.51 6.04 -7.29
N LYS A 158 1.86 6.23 -8.46
CA LYS A 158 1.17 7.49 -8.76
C LYS A 158 0.07 7.79 -7.75
N LEU A 159 -0.69 6.77 -7.43
CA LEU A 159 -1.77 6.86 -6.44
C LEU A 159 -1.20 7.12 -5.04
N LEU A 160 -0.14 6.39 -4.65
CA LEU A 160 0.50 6.54 -3.35
C LEU A 160 1.04 7.96 -3.14
N ILE A 161 1.82 8.48 -4.10
CA ILE A 161 2.37 9.84 -4.03
C ILE A 161 1.24 10.86 -3.92
N ARG A 162 0.18 10.73 -4.72
CA ARG A 162 -0.99 11.62 -4.65
C ARG A 162 -1.67 11.60 -3.29
N ILE A 163 -1.85 10.40 -2.71
CA ILE A 163 -2.48 10.24 -1.39
C ILE A 163 -1.57 10.81 -0.30
N ALA A 164 -0.29 10.45 -0.29
CA ALA A 164 0.67 10.93 0.69
C ALA A 164 0.77 12.46 0.66
N SER A 165 0.93 13.06 -0.52
CA SER A 165 0.99 14.52 -0.67
C SER A 165 -0.30 15.21 -0.21
N LYS A 166 -1.47 14.62 -0.45
CA LYS A 166 -2.74 15.18 -0.01
C LYS A 166 -2.89 15.14 1.51
N LEU A 167 -2.50 14.03 2.15
CA LEU A 167 -2.63 13.86 3.59
C LEU A 167 -1.67 14.76 4.38
N VAL A 168 -0.47 14.98 3.86
CA VAL A 168 0.54 15.85 4.51
C VAL A 168 0.21 17.34 4.37
N ASN A 169 -0.39 17.77 3.25
CA ASN A 169 -0.77 19.18 3.05
C ASN A 169 -2.02 19.61 3.85
N HIS A 170 -2.66 18.69 4.55
CA HIS A 170 -3.84 18.94 5.40
C HIS A 170 -3.53 18.90 6.91
N THR A 171 -2.27 18.71 7.29
CA THR A 171 -1.78 18.77 8.69
C THR A 171 -1.05 20.07 8.94
#